data_78d8d5800c95146f94a4a1452fad5be8
#
_entry.id   78d8d5800c95146f94a4a1452fad5be8
#
_cell.length_a   1.000
_cell.length_b   1.000
_cell.length_c   1.000
_cell.angle_alpha   90.00
_cell.angle_beta   90.00
_cell.angle_gamma   90.00
#
_symmetry.space_group_name_H-M   'P 1'
#
loop_
_entity.id
_entity.type
_entity.pdbx_description
1 polymer ?
#
loop_
_entity_poly.entity_id
_entity_poly.type
_entity_poly.pdbx_seq_one_letter_code
_entity_poly.pdbx_strand_id
1 'polypeptide(L)'
;MNILAIGAHPDDIEIGCGGMLLRASKYGHTVFMYTLTQGEVCGDPEQRKLEQKESSRIIGAKASWIDNFEDTKLSPNVNLINHIEQVIRITRPDIVYTHPQGDTHHDHRAVVSATFEAARFIPNVLSYEMPLTKDFRPQLYYDISDVIDEKIELLKIFTSQSEKIFLNSNAIKGLSQYRALQSRLGSDVIAVEAFEVMKIGLAPNLSLLHNIQEPIQIKEQGNYLTPLMQNVTV
;
A
#
# COMPACT_ATOMS: atom_id res chain seq x y z
N MET A 1 -1.96 10.93 10.79
CA MET A 1 -2.51 9.57 10.97
C MET A 1 -1.38 8.62 11.29
N ASN A 2 -1.67 7.55 12.02
CA ASN A 2 -0.80 6.41 12.19
C ASN A 2 -1.11 5.37 11.11
N ILE A 3 -0.12 5.00 10.33
CA ILE A 3 -0.21 4.04 9.22
C ILE A 3 0.63 2.82 9.58
N LEU A 4 0.05 1.62 9.52
CA LEU A 4 0.76 0.37 9.69
C LEU A 4 0.72 -0.43 8.39
N ALA A 5 1.90 -0.74 7.83
CA ALA A 5 2.04 -1.65 6.70
C ALA A 5 2.62 -2.99 7.17
N ILE A 6 1.99 -4.09 6.74
CA ILE A 6 2.33 -5.46 7.14
C ILE A 6 2.67 -6.29 5.90
N GLY A 7 3.86 -6.89 5.88
CA GLY A 7 4.35 -7.77 4.82
C GLY A 7 4.76 -9.14 5.36
N ALA A 8 4.80 -10.15 4.51
CA ALA A 8 5.30 -11.47 4.83
C ALA A 8 6.83 -11.49 4.86
N HIS A 9 7.46 -10.88 3.84
CA HIS A 9 8.90 -10.91 3.62
C HIS A 9 9.47 -9.49 3.50
N PRO A 10 10.78 -9.30 3.73
CA PRO A 10 11.46 -8.06 3.38
C PRO A 10 11.34 -7.80 1.87
N ASP A 11 10.89 -6.64 1.47
CA ASP A 11 10.56 -6.12 0.14
C ASP A 11 9.05 -6.00 -0.19
N ASP A 12 8.19 -6.82 0.40
CA ASP A 12 6.76 -6.86 0.08
C ASP A 12 6.07 -5.50 0.25
N ILE A 13 6.32 -4.84 1.38
CA ILE A 13 5.72 -3.54 1.72
C ILE A 13 6.13 -2.48 0.72
N GLU A 14 7.41 -2.46 0.36
CA GLU A 14 7.99 -1.50 -0.55
C GLU A 14 7.48 -1.70 -1.99
N ILE A 15 7.32 -2.95 -2.39
CA ILE A 15 6.72 -3.30 -3.69
C ILE A 15 5.27 -2.82 -3.73
N GLY A 16 4.50 -3.20 -2.72
CA GLY A 16 3.04 -3.00 -2.70
C GLY A 16 2.61 -1.56 -2.47
N CYS A 17 3.25 -0.87 -1.51
CA CYS A 17 2.82 0.48 -1.08
C CYS A 17 3.96 1.44 -0.73
N GLY A 18 5.20 1.16 -1.17
CA GLY A 18 6.38 1.98 -0.84
C GLY A 18 6.27 3.44 -1.27
N GLY A 19 5.66 3.72 -2.42
CA GLY A 19 5.43 5.08 -2.91
C GLY A 19 4.44 5.84 -2.02
N MET A 20 3.34 5.21 -1.65
CA MET A 20 2.37 5.79 -0.73
C MET A 20 3.00 6.06 0.64
N LEU A 21 3.82 5.14 1.17
CA LEU A 21 4.49 5.32 2.46
C LEU A 21 5.52 6.45 2.43
N LEU A 22 6.34 6.55 1.37
CA LEU A 22 7.26 7.67 1.15
C LEU A 22 6.52 9.01 1.19
N ARG A 23 5.44 9.09 0.42
CA ARG A 23 4.63 10.31 0.35
C ARG A 23 3.94 10.60 1.67
N ALA A 24 3.34 9.61 2.32
CA ALA A 24 2.68 9.76 3.61
C ALA A 24 3.65 10.30 4.69
N SER A 25 4.87 9.78 4.75
CA SER A 25 5.90 10.26 5.66
C SER A 25 6.27 11.73 5.37
N LYS A 26 6.47 12.11 4.11
CA LYS A 26 6.72 13.51 3.70
C LYS A 26 5.60 14.46 4.10
N TYR A 27 4.35 13.98 4.10
CA TYR A 27 3.18 14.76 4.56
C TYR A 27 2.93 14.71 6.06
N GLY A 28 3.88 14.20 6.85
CA GLY A 28 3.85 14.21 8.30
C GLY A 28 2.96 13.13 8.93
N HIS A 29 2.60 12.10 8.18
CA HIS A 29 1.96 10.92 8.76
C HIS A 29 2.99 10.03 9.46
N THR A 30 2.57 9.32 10.49
CA THR A 30 3.44 8.39 11.23
C THR A 30 3.34 7.01 10.59
N VAL A 31 4.44 6.57 9.98
CA VAL A 31 4.52 5.26 9.32
C VAL A 31 5.16 4.23 10.24
N PHE A 32 4.57 3.05 10.28
CA PHE A 32 5.08 1.85 10.93
C PHE A 32 5.11 0.71 9.93
N MET A 33 6.14 -0.13 10.00
CA MET A 33 6.31 -1.28 9.12
C MET A 33 6.51 -2.55 9.95
N TYR A 34 5.86 -3.63 9.55
CA TYR A 34 5.99 -4.93 10.21
C TYR A 34 6.10 -6.05 9.19
N THR A 35 7.22 -6.74 9.21
CA THR A 35 7.54 -7.88 8.35
C THR A 35 7.61 -9.13 9.20
N LEU A 36 6.95 -10.22 8.77
CA LEU A 36 6.72 -11.39 9.59
C LEU A 36 7.84 -12.42 9.55
N THR A 37 8.56 -12.53 8.44
CA THR A 37 9.68 -13.44 8.27
C THR A 37 10.97 -12.68 7.92
N GLN A 38 12.09 -13.39 8.00
CA GLN A 38 13.38 -12.83 7.56
C GLN A 38 13.65 -13.11 6.08
N GLY A 39 12.75 -13.86 5.40
CA GLY A 39 12.90 -14.25 4.00
C GLY A 39 14.06 -15.21 3.76
N GLU A 40 14.37 -16.05 4.76
CA GLU A 40 15.57 -16.89 4.83
C GLU A 40 15.61 -18.02 3.80
N VAL A 41 14.46 -18.34 3.18
CA VAL A 41 14.44 -19.36 2.11
C VAL A 41 15.02 -18.82 0.80
N CYS A 42 14.94 -17.51 0.60
CA CYS A 42 15.33 -16.87 -0.66
C CYS A 42 16.51 -15.90 -0.52
N GLY A 43 17.33 -16.01 0.54
CA GLY A 43 18.52 -15.17 0.71
C GLY A 43 19.10 -15.25 2.11
N ASP A 44 20.24 -14.58 2.32
CA ASP A 44 20.83 -14.46 3.65
C ASP A 44 19.95 -13.57 4.54
N PRO A 45 19.42 -14.10 5.67
CA PRO A 45 18.51 -13.37 6.55
C PRO A 45 19.15 -12.12 7.16
N GLU A 46 20.43 -12.10 7.43
CA GLU A 46 21.11 -10.93 7.98
C GLU A 46 21.19 -9.80 6.93
N GLN A 47 21.51 -10.15 5.68
CA GLN A 47 21.48 -9.18 4.59
C GLN A 47 20.06 -8.63 4.39
N ARG A 48 19.04 -9.46 4.34
CA ARG A 48 17.65 -9.04 4.16
C ARG A 48 17.15 -8.14 5.27
N LYS A 49 17.56 -8.40 6.53
CA LYS A 49 17.27 -7.50 7.66
C LYS A 49 17.91 -6.13 7.49
N LEU A 50 19.17 -6.07 7.02
CA LEU A 50 19.85 -4.79 6.78
C LEU A 50 19.18 -4.00 5.66
N GLU A 51 18.78 -4.67 4.58
CA GLU A 51 18.04 -4.07 3.46
C GLU A 51 16.70 -3.49 3.95
N GLN A 52 15.91 -4.25 4.70
CA GLN A 52 14.64 -3.80 5.27
C GLN A 52 14.83 -2.62 6.24
N LYS A 53 15.88 -2.65 7.06
CA LYS A 53 16.20 -1.55 7.97
C LYS A 53 16.54 -0.27 7.20
N GLU A 54 17.33 -0.38 6.15
CA GLU A 54 17.69 0.78 5.32
C GLU A 54 16.47 1.30 4.55
N SER A 55 15.64 0.42 4.01
CA SER A 55 14.38 0.78 3.37
C SER A 55 13.48 1.58 4.32
N SER A 56 13.26 1.07 5.54
CA SER A 56 12.43 1.74 6.53
C SER A 56 12.96 3.11 6.92
N ARG A 57 14.30 3.29 6.95
CA ARG A 57 14.94 4.59 7.20
C ARG A 57 14.67 5.58 6.06
N ILE A 58 14.74 5.13 4.82
CA ILE A 58 14.48 5.98 3.63
C ILE A 58 13.01 6.39 3.56
N ILE A 59 12.10 5.46 3.84
CA ILE A 59 10.65 5.76 3.96
C ILE A 59 10.40 6.80 5.07
N GLY A 60 11.29 6.89 6.07
CA GLY A 60 11.06 7.71 7.26
C GLY A 60 10.08 7.07 8.23
N ALA A 61 10.06 5.74 8.29
CA ALA A 61 9.23 5.01 9.24
C ALA A 61 9.66 5.31 10.68
N LYS A 62 8.68 5.57 11.55
CA LYS A 62 8.93 5.80 12.99
C LYS A 62 9.48 4.55 13.67
N ALA A 63 9.01 3.37 13.24
CA ALA A 63 9.55 2.09 13.67
C ALA A 63 9.29 1.03 12.59
N SER A 64 10.20 0.06 12.52
CA SER A 64 10.08 -1.13 11.68
C SER A 64 10.50 -2.34 12.50
N TRP A 65 9.73 -3.41 12.39
CA TRP A 65 10.01 -4.69 13.02
C TRP A 65 10.07 -5.79 11.98
N ILE A 66 10.99 -6.72 12.18
CA ILE A 66 11.04 -7.99 11.47
C ILE A 66 10.90 -9.08 12.52
N ASP A 67 9.89 -9.92 12.37
CA ASP A 67 9.68 -11.08 13.23
C ASP A 67 10.52 -12.27 12.75
N ASN A 68 10.42 -13.38 13.44
CA ASN A 68 11.17 -14.59 13.16
C ASN A 68 10.28 -15.79 12.85
N PHE A 69 9.10 -15.54 12.31
CA PHE A 69 8.31 -16.62 11.74
C PHE A 69 9.07 -17.28 10.60
N GLU A 70 8.91 -18.59 10.49
CA GLU A 70 9.60 -19.40 9.48
C GLU A 70 9.04 -19.09 8.09
N ASP A 71 9.92 -18.66 7.17
CA ASP A 71 9.59 -18.35 5.79
C ASP A 71 9.01 -19.60 5.09
N THR A 72 8.01 -19.40 4.25
CA THR A 72 7.22 -20.43 3.56
C THR A 72 6.33 -21.29 4.48
N LYS A 73 6.21 -20.97 5.77
CA LYS A 73 5.40 -21.74 6.72
C LYS A 73 4.39 -20.89 7.50
N LEU A 74 4.12 -19.67 7.05
CA LEU A 74 3.11 -18.84 7.67
C LEU A 74 1.72 -19.50 7.55
N SER A 75 1.00 -19.49 8.66
CA SER A 75 -0.35 -20.02 8.74
C SER A 75 -1.23 -19.05 9.54
N PRO A 76 -2.47 -18.79 9.14
CA PRO A 76 -3.38 -17.87 9.83
C PRO A 76 -3.92 -18.50 11.12
N ASN A 77 -3.03 -18.73 12.08
CA ASN A 77 -3.32 -19.29 13.38
C ASN A 77 -3.28 -18.25 14.49
N VAL A 78 -3.72 -18.63 15.69
CA VAL A 78 -3.80 -17.74 16.86
C VAL A 78 -2.46 -17.09 17.20
N ASN A 79 -1.33 -17.80 17.00
CA ASN A 79 -0.01 -17.24 17.27
C ASN A 79 0.29 -16.06 16.35
N LEU A 80 0.11 -16.21 15.03
CA LEU A 80 0.31 -15.15 14.04
C LEU A 80 -0.63 -13.97 14.30
N ILE A 81 -1.91 -14.24 14.57
CA ILE A 81 -2.90 -13.20 14.90
C ILE A 81 -2.47 -12.40 16.14
N ASN A 82 -2.03 -13.07 17.21
CA ASN A 82 -1.61 -12.41 18.44
C ASN A 82 -0.38 -11.50 18.24
N HIS A 83 0.60 -11.91 17.43
CA HIS A 83 1.76 -11.09 17.11
C HIS A 83 1.33 -9.81 16.36
N ILE A 84 0.47 -9.93 15.36
CA ILE A 84 -0.07 -8.78 14.63
C ILE A 84 -0.89 -7.88 15.57
N GLU A 85 -1.73 -8.44 16.45
CA GLU A 85 -2.48 -7.66 17.44
C GLU A 85 -1.59 -6.88 18.41
N GLN A 86 -0.42 -7.44 18.80
CA GLN A 86 0.54 -6.72 19.64
C GLN A 86 1.07 -5.48 18.92
N VAL A 87 1.44 -5.59 17.65
CA VAL A 87 1.91 -4.46 16.85
C VAL A 87 0.80 -3.43 16.66
N ILE A 88 -0.44 -3.85 16.39
CA ILE A 88 -1.60 -2.97 16.31
C ILE A 88 -1.82 -2.21 17.62
N ARG A 89 -1.69 -2.87 18.78
CA ARG A 89 -1.83 -2.21 20.10
C ARG A 89 -0.76 -1.17 20.34
N ILE A 90 0.49 -1.43 19.92
CA ILE A 90 1.62 -0.51 20.08
C ILE A 90 1.47 0.70 19.15
N THR A 91 1.12 0.47 17.89
CA THR A 91 1.10 1.50 16.85
C THR A 91 -0.20 2.30 16.83
N ARG A 92 -1.31 1.73 17.31
CA ARG A 92 -2.66 2.32 17.27
C ARG A 92 -2.95 2.91 15.90
N PRO A 93 -2.95 2.11 14.85
CA PRO A 93 -3.06 2.61 13.48
C PRO A 93 -4.48 3.09 13.19
N ASP A 94 -4.58 4.18 12.43
CA ASP A 94 -5.82 4.65 11.83
C ASP A 94 -6.18 3.81 10.59
N ILE A 95 -5.13 3.25 9.95
CA ILE A 95 -5.24 2.42 8.76
C ILE A 95 -4.15 1.34 8.74
N VAL A 96 -4.52 0.15 8.31
CA VAL A 96 -3.62 -1.00 8.11
C VAL A 96 -3.58 -1.36 6.64
N TYR A 97 -2.36 -1.53 6.11
CA TYR A 97 -2.10 -2.06 4.77
C TYR A 97 -1.52 -3.47 4.87
N THR A 98 -1.96 -4.38 4.00
CA THR A 98 -1.53 -5.77 3.99
C THR A 98 -1.62 -6.36 2.58
N HIS A 99 -1.23 -7.63 2.42
CA HIS A 99 -1.32 -8.37 1.17
C HIS A 99 -2.75 -8.51 0.64
N PRO A 100 -2.93 -8.77 -0.66
CA PRO A 100 -4.23 -9.07 -1.24
C PRO A 100 -4.63 -10.53 -0.94
N GLN A 101 -5.94 -10.78 -0.82
CA GLN A 101 -6.47 -12.13 -0.57
C GLN A 101 -6.20 -13.10 -1.73
N GLY A 102 -6.20 -12.58 -2.96
CA GLY A 102 -6.00 -13.36 -4.19
C GLY A 102 -4.54 -13.57 -4.59
N ASP A 103 -3.58 -13.34 -3.70
CA ASP A 103 -2.16 -13.54 -4.02
C ASP A 103 -1.82 -15.02 -4.27
N THR A 104 -0.86 -15.25 -5.15
CA THR A 104 -0.38 -16.60 -5.48
C THR A 104 0.51 -17.18 -4.39
N HIS A 105 1.19 -16.33 -3.58
CA HIS A 105 2.04 -16.77 -2.48
C HIS A 105 1.23 -17.16 -1.25
N HIS A 106 1.45 -18.37 -0.72
CA HIS A 106 0.69 -18.86 0.44
C HIS A 106 0.92 -18.03 1.71
N ASP A 107 2.15 -17.56 1.95
CA ASP A 107 2.45 -16.71 3.09
C ASP A 107 1.72 -15.37 3.00
N HIS A 108 1.62 -14.76 1.81
CA HIS A 108 0.84 -13.53 1.63
C HIS A 108 -0.63 -13.76 1.99
N ARG A 109 -1.21 -14.90 1.56
CA ARG A 109 -2.60 -15.25 1.93
C ARG A 109 -2.76 -15.53 3.42
N ALA A 110 -1.76 -16.11 4.07
CA ALA A 110 -1.77 -16.32 5.51
C ALA A 110 -1.72 -14.99 6.27
N VAL A 111 -0.85 -14.07 5.84
CA VAL A 111 -0.70 -12.73 6.43
C VAL A 111 -1.98 -11.92 6.31
N VAL A 112 -2.58 -11.84 5.12
CA VAL A 112 -3.82 -11.05 4.96
C VAL A 112 -4.96 -11.63 5.80
N SER A 113 -5.09 -12.95 5.88
CA SER A 113 -6.13 -13.59 6.69
C SER A 113 -5.96 -13.28 8.18
N ALA A 114 -4.74 -13.43 8.70
CA ALA A 114 -4.42 -13.11 10.10
C ALA A 114 -4.54 -11.61 10.40
N THR A 115 -4.12 -10.76 9.47
CA THR A 115 -4.22 -9.29 9.61
C THR A 115 -5.67 -8.85 9.67
N PHE A 116 -6.53 -9.41 8.81
CA PHE A 116 -7.95 -9.02 8.79
C PHE A 116 -8.65 -9.37 10.12
N GLU A 117 -8.30 -10.51 10.71
CA GLU A 117 -8.80 -10.88 12.03
C GLU A 117 -8.22 -10.00 13.14
N ALA A 118 -6.91 -9.80 13.16
CA ALA A 118 -6.22 -8.97 14.16
C ALA A 118 -6.69 -7.51 14.12
N ALA A 119 -6.97 -6.99 12.92
CA ALA A 119 -7.42 -5.62 12.69
C ALA A 119 -8.95 -5.44 12.76
N ARG A 120 -9.71 -6.41 13.34
CA ARG A 120 -11.18 -6.37 13.36
C ARG A 120 -11.77 -5.09 13.98
N PHE A 121 -11.05 -4.42 14.86
CA PHE A 121 -11.45 -3.15 15.49
C PHE A 121 -10.83 -1.91 14.83
N ILE A 122 -9.95 -2.06 13.84
CA ILE A 122 -9.40 -0.95 13.09
C ILE A 122 -10.41 -0.54 12.01
N PRO A 123 -10.71 0.76 11.84
CA PRO A 123 -11.74 1.18 10.90
C PRO A 123 -11.34 0.98 9.44
N ASN A 124 -10.05 1.02 9.11
CA ASN A 124 -9.57 1.00 7.74
C ASN A 124 -8.52 -0.10 7.55
N VAL A 125 -8.80 -1.04 6.65
CA VAL A 125 -7.90 -2.12 6.25
C VAL A 125 -7.91 -2.19 4.72
N LEU A 126 -6.76 -2.01 4.11
CA LEU A 126 -6.56 -2.03 2.67
C LEU A 126 -5.53 -3.08 2.28
N SER A 127 -5.73 -3.70 1.13
CA SER A 127 -4.74 -4.56 0.51
C SER A 127 -4.00 -3.83 -0.59
N TYR A 128 -2.67 -3.85 -0.56
CA TYR A 128 -1.84 -3.31 -1.63
C TYR A 128 -1.69 -4.31 -2.78
N GLU A 129 -1.43 -3.82 -3.97
CA GLU A 129 -1.23 -4.66 -5.15
C GLU A 129 0.17 -5.29 -5.17
N MET A 130 0.23 -6.61 -5.35
CA MET A 130 1.48 -7.32 -5.65
C MET A 130 1.55 -7.66 -7.13
N PRO A 131 2.73 -7.52 -7.79
CA PRO A 131 2.85 -7.69 -9.25
C PRO A 131 2.41 -9.05 -9.78
N LEU A 132 2.43 -10.09 -8.95
CA LEU A 132 2.05 -11.46 -9.34
C LEU A 132 0.63 -11.85 -8.90
N THR A 133 -0.14 -10.95 -8.32
CA THR A 133 -1.55 -11.20 -7.98
C THR A 133 -2.40 -11.19 -9.24
N LYS A 134 -3.22 -12.23 -9.44
CA LYS A 134 -3.99 -12.39 -10.68
C LYS A 134 -5.34 -11.68 -10.68
N ASP A 135 -6.06 -11.72 -9.58
CA ASP A 135 -7.44 -11.20 -9.46
C ASP A 135 -7.49 -9.95 -8.56
N PHE A 136 -6.60 -8.99 -8.83
CA PHE A 136 -6.60 -7.73 -8.09
C PHE A 136 -7.62 -6.75 -8.67
N ARG A 137 -8.58 -6.31 -7.85
CA ARG A 137 -9.70 -5.42 -8.25
C ARG A 137 -9.67 -4.13 -7.42
N PRO A 138 -8.80 -3.17 -7.77
CA PRO A 138 -8.61 -1.97 -6.96
C PRO A 138 -9.87 -1.09 -6.94
N GLN A 139 -10.15 -0.53 -5.77
CA GLN A 139 -11.18 0.48 -5.55
C GLN A 139 -10.60 1.82 -5.13
N LEU A 140 -9.35 1.84 -4.64
CA LEU A 140 -8.65 3.06 -4.27
C LEU A 140 -7.35 3.20 -5.07
N TYR A 141 -7.04 4.43 -5.42
CA TYR A 141 -5.88 4.79 -6.22
C TYR A 141 -5.15 5.94 -5.53
N TYR A 142 -3.86 5.77 -5.30
CA TYR A 142 -3.05 6.78 -4.63
C TYR A 142 -1.98 7.28 -5.59
N ASP A 143 -2.03 8.58 -5.89
CA ASP A 143 -1.06 9.24 -6.75
C ASP A 143 0.33 9.25 -6.10
N ILE A 144 1.31 8.68 -6.80
CA ILE A 144 2.72 8.62 -6.42
C ILE A 144 3.63 9.24 -7.47
N SER A 145 3.09 10.08 -8.34
CA SER A 145 3.81 10.65 -9.48
C SER A 145 5.07 11.42 -9.06
N ASP A 146 5.02 12.09 -7.92
CA ASP A 146 6.12 12.87 -7.36
C ASP A 146 7.20 12.03 -6.64
N VAL A 147 6.93 10.74 -6.39
CA VAL A 147 7.83 9.83 -5.66
C VAL A 147 8.12 8.53 -6.39
N ILE A 148 7.65 8.34 -7.62
CA ILE A 148 7.84 7.08 -8.37
C ILE A 148 9.33 6.75 -8.55
N ASP A 149 10.16 7.72 -8.86
CA ASP A 149 11.59 7.48 -9.01
C ASP A 149 12.26 7.15 -7.68
N GLU A 150 11.83 7.78 -6.58
CA GLU A 150 12.29 7.43 -5.22
C GLU A 150 11.86 6.01 -4.85
N LYS A 151 10.63 5.59 -5.19
CA LYS A 151 10.19 4.21 -5.01
C LYS A 151 11.09 3.22 -5.77
N ILE A 152 11.48 3.55 -6.99
CA ILE A 152 12.39 2.69 -7.76
C ILE A 152 13.77 2.60 -7.10
N GLU A 153 14.32 3.71 -6.61
CA GLU A 153 15.60 3.69 -5.90
C GLU A 153 15.47 2.93 -4.55
N LEU A 154 14.35 3.05 -3.86
CA LEU A 154 14.04 2.28 -2.65
C LEU A 154 14.09 0.77 -2.92
N LEU A 155 13.50 0.31 -4.00
CA LEU A 155 13.49 -1.12 -4.35
C LEU A 155 14.86 -1.68 -4.71
N LYS A 156 15.79 -0.85 -5.20
CA LYS A 156 17.16 -1.27 -5.50
C LYS A 156 18.00 -1.60 -4.26
N ILE A 157 17.53 -1.23 -3.07
CA ILE A 157 18.19 -1.58 -1.80
C ILE A 157 18.18 -3.08 -1.58
N PHE A 158 17.14 -3.77 -2.05
CA PHE A 158 16.98 -5.22 -1.92
C PHE A 158 17.88 -5.97 -2.91
N THR A 159 19.20 -5.76 -2.78
CA THR A 159 20.22 -6.35 -3.66
C THR A 159 20.22 -7.87 -3.61
N SER A 160 19.85 -8.45 -2.45
CA SER A 160 19.66 -9.89 -2.27
C SER A 160 18.57 -10.48 -3.19
N GLN A 161 17.67 -9.63 -3.71
CA GLN A 161 16.53 -9.99 -4.55
C GLN A 161 16.62 -9.41 -5.98
N SER A 162 17.76 -8.81 -6.35
CA SER A 162 17.94 -8.09 -7.64
C SER A 162 17.65 -8.93 -8.89
N GLU A 163 17.84 -10.25 -8.81
CA GLU A 163 17.54 -11.20 -9.90
C GLU A 163 16.05 -11.53 -10.04
N LYS A 164 15.21 -11.07 -9.10
CA LYS A 164 13.79 -11.40 -9.11
C LYS A 164 13.03 -10.51 -10.08
N ILE A 165 12.23 -11.11 -10.94
CA ILE A 165 11.46 -10.42 -11.98
C ILE A 165 10.47 -9.39 -11.41
N PHE A 166 9.93 -9.64 -10.22
CA PHE A 166 8.96 -8.74 -9.58
C PHE A 166 9.59 -7.46 -9.02
N LEU A 167 10.94 -7.39 -8.90
CA LEU A 167 11.68 -6.16 -8.58
C LEU A 167 12.18 -5.40 -9.81
N ASN A 168 11.82 -5.85 -11.01
CA ASN A 168 12.21 -5.16 -12.23
C ASN A 168 11.61 -3.75 -12.28
N SER A 169 12.47 -2.74 -12.31
CA SER A 169 12.07 -1.32 -12.27
C SER A 169 11.10 -0.93 -13.40
N ASN A 170 11.27 -1.50 -14.60
CA ASN A 170 10.36 -1.23 -15.73
C ASN A 170 9.00 -1.86 -15.51
N ALA A 171 8.93 -3.06 -14.91
CA ALA A 171 7.68 -3.71 -14.59
C ALA A 171 6.89 -2.94 -13.53
N ILE A 172 7.57 -2.47 -12.48
CA ILE A 172 6.96 -1.64 -11.42
C ILE A 172 6.47 -0.31 -11.96
N LYS A 173 7.30 0.40 -12.77
CA LYS A 173 6.87 1.64 -13.44
C LYS A 173 5.69 1.39 -14.37
N GLY A 174 5.73 0.32 -15.17
CA GLY A 174 4.64 -0.05 -16.08
C GLY A 174 3.33 -0.33 -15.37
N LEU A 175 3.37 -1.04 -14.23
CA LEU A 175 2.19 -1.28 -13.39
C LEU A 175 1.64 0.04 -12.84
N SER A 176 2.49 0.90 -12.28
CA SER A 176 2.08 2.20 -11.74
C SER A 176 1.48 3.11 -12.82
N GLN A 177 2.02 3.12 -14.04
CA GLN A 177 1.50 3.86 -15.18
C GLN A 177 0.14 3.30 -15.65
N TYR A 178 0.01 1.96 -15.70
CA TYR A 178 -1.25 1.32 -16.03
C TYR A 178 -2.35 1.69 -15.02
N ARG A 179 -2.01 1.70 -13.73
CA ARG A 179 -2.93 2.12 -12.67
C ARG A 179 -3.26 3.62 -12.73
N ALA A 180 -2.32 4.47 -13.15
CA ALA A 180 -2.58 5.88 -13.40
C ALA A 180 -3.64 6.06 -14.51
N LEU A 181 -3.52 5.32 -15.62
CA LEU A 181 -4.50 5.30 -16.69
C LEU A 181 -5.89 4.88 -16.20
N GLN A 182 -5.97 3.85 -15.36
CA GLN A 182 -7.24 3.35 -14.82
C GLN A 182 -7.89 4.29 -13.80
N SER A 183 -7.07 4.98 -13.01
CA SER A 183 -7.53 5.85 -11.92
C SER A 183 -8.30 7.08 -12.40
N ARG A 184 -7.96 7.61 -13.58
CA ARG A 184 -8.50 8.86 -14.14
C ARG A 184 -8.41 10.05 -13.17
N LEU A 185 -7.38 10.09 -12.32
CA LEU A 185 -7.18 11.17 -11.33
C LEU A 185 -6.79 12.51 -11.98
N GLY A 186 -6.23 12.49 -13.19
CA GLY A 186 -5.85 13.68 -13.94
C GLY A 186 -4.85 13.36 -15.04
N SER A 187 -4.62 14.30 -15.97
CA SER A 187 -3.67 14.13 -17.08
C SER A 187 -2.21 14.19 -16.64
N ASP A 188 -1.93 14.77 -15.51
CA ASP A 188 -0.61 15.00 -14.91
C ASP A 188 -0.21 13.87 -13.96
N VAL A 189 -1.15 12.97 -13.63
CA VAL A 189 -0.87 11.79 -12.81
C VAL A 189 -0.27 10.70 -13.68
N ILE A 190 1.02 10.44 -13.47
CA ILE A 190 1.80 9.49 -14.28
C ILE A 190 2.09 8.16 -13.62
N ALA A 191 1.92 8.09 -12.29
CA ALA A 191 2.14 6.87 -11.52
C ALA A 191 1.19 6.80 -10.33
N VAL A 192 0.63 5.61 -10.11
CA VAL A 192 -0.37 5.34 -9.07
C VAL A 192 -0.10 3.99 -8.42
N GLU A 193 -0.24 3.93 -7.12
CA GLU A 193 -0.41 2.67 -6.38
C GLU A 193 -1.90 2.41 -6.16
N ALA A 194 -2.28 1.14 -6.29
CA ALA A 194 -3.68 0.72 -6.26
C ALA A 194 -3.95 -0.20 -5.06
N PHE A 195 -5.16 -0.07 -4.50
CA PHE A 195 -5.54 -0.79 -3.29
C PHE A 195 -6.94 -1.38 -3.39
N GLU A 196 -7.10 -2.60 -2.86
CA GLU A 196 -8.41 -3.20 -2.59
C GLU A 196 -8.88 -2.80 -1.19
N VAL A 197 -10.15 -2.48 -1.08
CA VAL A 197 -10.80 -2.15 0.20
C VAL A 197 -11.28 -3.44 0.86
N MET A 198 -10.63 -3.84 1.94
CA MET A 198 -11.13 -4.92 2.81
C MET A 198 -12.15 -4.39 3.82
N LYS A 199 -11.88 -3.21 4.35
CA LYS A 199 -12.75 -2.51 5.29
C LYS A 199 -12.45 -1.01 5.23
N ILE A 200 -13.49 -0.18 5.18
CA ILE A 200 -13.36 1.27 5.29
C ILE A 200 -14.47 1.82 6.17
N GLY A 201 -14.08 2.53 7.23
CA GLY A 201 -14.98 3.23 8.13
C GLY A 201 -14.89 4.73 7.90
N LEU A 202 -15.99 5.36 7.52
CA LEU A 202 -16.07 6.80 7.38
C LEU A 202 -16.18 7.44 8.77
N ALA A 203 -15.04 7.63 9.44
CA ALA A 203 -15.00 8.42 10.66
C ALA A 203 -15.00 9.93 10.30
N PRO A 204 -15.65 10.81 11.08
CA PRO A 204 -15.70 12.25 10.78
C PRO A 204 -14.32 12.92 10.67
N ASN A 205 -13.29 12.30 11.22
CA ASN A 205 -11.92 12.82 11.28
C ASN A 205 -10.99 12.25 10.20
N LEU A 206 -11.52 11.45 9.26
CA LEU A 206 -10.70 10.89 8.21
C LEU A 206 -10.34 11.98 7.20
N SER A 207 -9.14 12.54 7.32
CA SER A 207 -8.63 13.61 6.46
C SER A 207 -8.51 13.24 4.96
N LEU A 208 -8.80 11.99 4.62
CA LEU A 208 -8.97 11.56 3.22
C LEU A 208 -10.07 12.36 2.48
N LEU A 209 -11.01 12.97 3.23
CA LEU A 209 -12.08 13.80 2.66
C LEU A 209 -11.84 15.30 2.83
N HIS A 210 -10.78 15.74 3.52
CA HIS A 210 -10.52 17.16 3.77
C HIS A 210 -9.98 17.90 2.54
N ASN A 211 -9.47 17.22 1.53
CA ASN A 211 -9.06 17.84 0.27
C ASN A 211 -10.20 18.07 -0.73
N ILE A 212 -11.44 17.78 -0.34
CA ILE A 212 -12.65 18.08 -1.15
C ILE A 212 -13.17 19.51 -0.88
N GLN A 213 -12.51 20.30 -0.03
CA GLN A 213 -13.00 21.62 0.39
C GLN A 213 -12.52 22.80 -0.45
N GLU A 214 -11.80 22.61 -1.54
CA GLU A 214 -11.75 23.69 -2.55
C GLU A 214 -12.90 23.48 -3.53
N PRO A 215 -13.87 24.38 -3.59
CA PRO A 215 -14.89 24.32 -4.64
C PRO A 215 -14.14 24.37 -5.96
N ILE A 216 -14.37 23.38 -6.82
CA ILE A 216 -13.91 23.41 -8.20
C ILE A 216 -14.39 24.73 -8.76
N GLN A 217 -13.48 25.69 -8.95
CA GLN A 217 -13.78 26.87 -9.73
C GLN A 217 -14.00 26.38 -11.16
N ILE A 218 -15.26 26.14 -11.50
CA ILE A 218 -15.66 25.96 -12.88
C ILE A 218 -15.37 27.32 -13.54
N LYS A 219 -14.21 27.42 -14.19
CA LYS A 219 -13.98 28.52 -15.12
C LYS A 219 -15.06 28.34 -16.17
N GLU A 220 -16.02 29.26 -16.19
CA GLU A 220 -16.94 29.43 -17.29
C GLU A 220 -16.14 29.71 -18.57
N GLN A 221 -15.74 28.63 -19.25
CA GLN A 221 -15.39 28.72 -20.65
C GLN A 221 -16.71 28.68 -21.43
N GLY A 222 -16.97 29.83 -22.10
CA GLY A 222 -18.22 30.16 -22.75
C GLY A 222 -18.82 29.07 -23.63
N ASN A 223 -20.15 29.06 -23.60
CA ASN A 223 -21.05 28.67 -24.68
C ASN A 223 -20.90 27.29 -25.33
N TYR A 224 -21.16 26.20 -24.60
CA TYR A 224 -21.60 24.95 -25.25
C TYR A 224 -22.59 24.13 -24.41
N LEU A 225 -23.55 24.74 -23.72
CA LEU A 225 -24.66 24.01 -23.10
C LEU A 225 -25.99 24.74 -23.29
N THR A 226 -26.44 24.77 -24.52
CA THR A 226 -27.87 24.85 -24.93
C THR A 226 -27.94 24.26 -26.34
N PRO A 227 -28.77 23.24 -26.70
CA PRO A 227 -30.17 23.08 -26.29
C PRO A 227 -30.56 21.61 -26.02
N LEU A 228 -30.60 21.17 -24.79
CA LEU A 228 -31.20 19.87 -24.46
C LEU A 228 -32.24 19.89 -23.31
N MET A 229 -32.61 21.09 -22.84
CA MET A 229 -33.62 21.26 -21.79
C MET A 229 -34.82 22.12 -22.22
N GLN A 230 -35.24 22.04 -23.49
CA GLN A 230 -36.50 22.64 -23.93
C GLN A 230 -37.44 21.56 -24.47
N ASN A 231 -37.88 20.64 -23.64
CA ASN A 231 -39.09 19.82 -23.87
C ASN A 231 -39.29 18.83 -22.71
N VAL A 232 -39.54 19.36 -21.51
CA VAL A 232 -40.34 18.64 -20.52
C VAL A 232 -41.34 19.63 -19.96
N THR A 233 -42.50 19.65 -20.57
CA THR A 233 -43.72 20.24 -19.98
C THR A 233 -44.52 19.10 -19.37
N VAL A 234 -44.70 19.16 -18.03
CA VAL A 234 -45.72 18.59 -17.15
C VAL A 234 -46.21 17.17 -17.46
#